data_b45db674a0f96a137bf91c0c2af644af
#
_entry.id   b45db674a0f96a137bf91c0c2af644af
#
_cell.length_a   1.000
_cell.length_b   1.000
_cell.length_c   1.000
_cell.angle_alpha   90.00
_cell.angle_beta   90.00
_cell.angle_gamma   90.00
#
_symmetry.space_group_name_H-M   'P 1'
#
loop_
_entity.id
_entity.type
_entity.pdbx_description
1 polymer ?
#
loop_
_entity_poly.entity_id
_entity_poly.type
_entity_poly.pdbx_seq_one_letter_code
_entity_poly.pdbx_strand_id
1 'polypeptide(L)'
;YMATAVKEISHDAPILVDKYIVGKELEIDAIADGKNVYIPGVMEHIERAGVHSGDSISVYPTQTISQQVKDTIIDYGTRIGKGFEFVGLYNIQFIVDREDNVYVLEVNPRSSRTVPFLSKITGVPMSYIATQAILGKSIEDQGYTPGYHPEEENRVFVKAPVFSFAKLRSVDTVLGPEMKSTGEALGSDVNLEKALYKALVASGVSVPTHGNVLMTIDDENKQEALELAKRFANIGYGIYATKGTADLFEAEGLYVHRASKIETEDGKNVVDIIRNGRVNFVINTMSNKKNTNADGFLIRRVSAENNISCMTSLDTANALVKVLESLSFSMVSMNEMGK
;
A
#
# COMPACT_ATOMS: atom_id res chain seq x y z
N TYR A 1 7.19 19.48 -9.72
CA TYR A 1 6.32 19.97 -8.62
C TYR A 1 6.72 21.39 -8.22
N MET A 2 7.92 21.62 -7.68
CA MET A 2 8.38 22.97 -7.23
C MET A 2 8.24 24.05 -8.31
N ALA A 3 8.64 23.78 -9.55
CA ALA A 3 8.56 24.76 -10.64
C ALA A 3 7.12 25.11 -11.09
N THR A 4 6.17 24.22 -10.87
CA THR A 4 4.74 24.47 -11.14
C THR A 4 4.11 25.19 -9.96
N ALA A 5 4.39 24.75 -8.74
CA ALA A 5 3.91 25.35 -7.51
C ALA A 5 4.35 26.82 -7.37
N VAL A 6 5.62 27.14 -7.70
CA VAL A 6 6.16 28.53 -7.65
C VAL A 6 5.38 29.50 -8.56
N LYS A 7 4.73 29.03 -9.63
CA LYS A 7 3.91 29.89 -10.51
C LYS A 7 2.52 30.22 -9.96
N GLU A 8 2.07 29.46 -8.98
CA GLU A 8 0.74 29.61 -8.36
C GLU A 8 0.80 30.23 -6.96
N ILE A 9 2.01 30.53 -6.45
CA ILE A 9 2.19 31.15 -5.14
C ILE A 9 1.67 32.59 -5.18
N SER A 10 0.71 32.90 -4.32
CA SER A 10 0.35 34.26 -3.94
C SER A 10 0.66 34.48 -2.45
N HIS A 11 0.71 35.74 -2.01
CA HIS A 11 0.86 36.09 -0.60
C HIS A 11 -0.26 35.48 0.27
N ASP A 12 -1.43 35.21 -0.32
CA ASP A 12 -2.62 34.71 0.34
C ASP A 12 -2.74 33.16 0.27
N ALA A 13 -1.84 32.48 -0.46
CA ALA A 13 -1.80 31.03 -0.60
C ALA A 13 -0.35 30.52 -0.50
N PRO A 14 0.22 30.47 0.73
CA PRO A 14 1.57 29.95 0.94
C PRO A 14 1.63 28.44 0.69
N ILE A 15 2.79 27.95 0.23
CA ILE A 15 3.06 26.52 0.05
C ILE A 15 3.83 26.03 1.26
N LEU A 16 3.34 24.96 1.85
CA LEU A 16 4.07 24.18 2.85
C LEU A 16 5.11 23.28 2.16
N VAL A 17 6.33 23.32 2.62
CA VAL A 17 7.44 22.48 2.14
C VAL A 17 8.04 21.74 3.32
N ASP A 18 7.83 20.43 3.37
CA ASP A 18 8.34 19.58 4.42
C ASP A 18 9.50 18.72 3.94
N LYS A 19 10.33 18.26 4.88
CA LYS A 19 11.35 17.26 4.62
C LYS A 19 10.67 15.91 4.35
N TYR A 20 10.95 15.31 3.19
CA TYR A 20 10.53 13.93 2.92
C TYR A 20 11.30 12.96 3.83
N ILE A 21 10.58 12.17 4.60
CA ILE A 21 11.12 11.13 5.47
C ILE A 21 10.83 9.78 4.84
N VAL A 22 11.90 9.01 4.57
CA VAL A 22 11.77 7.63 4.11
C VAL A 22 11.47 6.75 5.31
N GLY A 23 10.30 6.13 5.32
CA GLY A 23 9.87 5.31 6.44
C GLY A 23 8.57 4.57 6.16
N LYS A 24 8.09 3.87 7.18
CA LYS A 24 6.79 3.24 7.19
C LYS A 24 5.72 4.25 7.58
N GLU A 25 4.60 4.18 6.90
CA GLU A 25 3.43 4.94 7.26
C GLU A 25 2.51 4.08 8.13
N LEU A 26 1.99 4.71 9.18
CA LEU A 26 1.00 4.13 10.08
C LEU A 26 -0.11 5.13 10.32
N GLU A 27 -1.27 4.64 10.67
CA GLU A 27 -2.41 5.50 11.03
C GLU A 27 -3.16 4.97 12.25
N ILE A 28 -3.78 5.89 12.95
CA ILE A 28 -4.82 5.60 13.94
C ILE A 28 -6.10 6.34 13.58
N ASP A 29 -7.23 5.72 13.84
CA ASP A 29 -8.51 6.39 13.99
C ASP A 29 -8.93 6.28 15.45
N ALA A 30 -9.15 7.41 16.08
CA ALA A 30 -9.45 7.50 17.49
C ALA A 30 -10.78 8.20 17.74
N ILE A 31 -11.34 7.97 18.93
CA ILE A 31 -12.55 8.62 19.43
C ILE A 31 -12.16 9.43 20.66
N ALA A 32 -12.65 10.65 20.75
CA ALA A 32 -12.47 11.50 21.93
C ALA A 32 -13.80 12.10 22.39
N ASP A 33 -13.89 12.38 23.69
CA ASP A 33 -15.05 13.02 24.34
C ASP A 33 -14.72 14.39 24.98
N GLY A 34 -13.57 14.97 24.56
CA GLY A 34 -13.04 16.21 25.11
C GLY A 34 -12.13 16.03 26.32
N LYS A 35 -12.15 14.87 26.98
CA LYS A 35 -11.34 14.55 28.18
C LYS A 35 -10.56 13.24 27.99
N ASN A 36 -11.24 12.24 27.49
CA ASN A 36 -10.74 10.91 27.29
C ASN A 36 -10.58 10.59 25.81
N VAL A 37 -9.67 9.66 25.52
CA VAL A 37 -9.40 9.15 24.16
C VAL A 37 -9.49 7.65 24.19
N TYR A 38 -10.09 7.07 23.14
CA TYR A 38 -10.16 5.64 22.90
C TYR A 38 -9.63 5.34 21.51
N ILE A 39 -8.64 4.46 21.42
CA ILE A 39 -7.93 4.08 20.19
C ILE A 39 -8.22 2.60 19.91
N PRO A 40 -9.08 2.27 18.94
CA PRO A 40 -9.43 0.88 18.61
C PRO A 40 -8.29 0.08 17.98
N GLY A 41 -7.34 0.73 17.32
CA GLY A 41 -6.23 0.02 16.70
C GLY A 41 -5.23 0.95 16.02
N VAL A 42 -4.03 0.39 15.76
CA VAL A 42 -2.99 1.01 14.92
C VAL A 42 -2.90 0.22 13.63
N MET A 43 -3.00 0.90 12.50
CA MET A 43 -2.90 0.31 11.16
C MET A 43 -1.50 0.55 10.61
N GLU A 44 -0.87 -0.49 10.05
CA GLU A 44 0.43 -0.41 9.39
C GLU A 44 0.25 -0.51 7.88
N HIS A 45 0.80 0.46 7.11
CA HIS A 45 0.75 0.45 5.65
C HIS A 45 1.84 -0.44 5.06
N ILE A 46 1.53 -1.11 3.95
CA ILE A 46 2.51 -1.91 3.19
C ILE A 46 3.36 -1.00 2.32
N GLU A 47 2.75 -0.02 1.66
CA GLU A 47 3.45 0.97 0.84
C GLU A 47 4.22 1.96 1.72
N ARG A 48 5.36 2.42 1.20
CA ARG A 48 6.15 3.50 1.81
C ARG A 48 5.37 4.81 1.78
N ALA A 49 5.78 5.74 2.65
CA ALA A 49 5.19 7.07 2.74
C ALA A 49 5.15 7.80 1.38
N GLY A 50 4.04 8.52 1.14
CA GLY A 50 3.79 9.27 -0.09
C GLY A 50 2.63 8.73 -0.95
N VAL A 51 2.02 7.61 -0.56
CA VAL A 51 0.77 7.11 -1.12
C VAL A 51 -0.37 7.51 -0.16
N HIS A 52 -1.47 8.02 -0.70
CA HIS A 52 -2.64 8.37 0.13
C HIS A 52 -3.12 7.15 0.93
N SER A 53 -3.42 7.31 2.22
CA SER A 53 -3.79 6.22 3.13
C SER A 53 -5.00 5.40 2.65
N GLY A 54 -5.96 6.03 1.96
CA GLY A 54 -7.08 5.35 1.32
C GLY A 54 -6.69 4.45 0.15
N ASP A 55 -5.52 4.64 -0.44
CA ASP A 55 -4.99 3.87 -1.58
C ASP A 55 -3.94 2.85 -1.16
N SER A 56 -3.51 2.88 0.11
CA SER A 56 -2.54 1.95 0.66
C SER A 56 -3.20 0.67 1.17
N ILE A 57 -2.49 -0.45 1.02
CA ILE A 57 -2.83 -1.69 1.70
C ILE A 57 -2.41 -1.53 3.16
N SER A 58 -3.36 -1.74 4.09
CA SER A 58 -3.08 -1.58 5.52
C SER A 58 -3.35 -2.88 6.26
N VAL A 59 -2.56 -3.14 7.30
CA VAL A 59 -2.56 -4.39 8.08
C VAL A 59 -2.86 -4.10 9.55
N TYR A 60 -3.67 -4.96 10.17
CA TYR A 60 -3.95 -4.97 11.59
C TYR A 60 -3.93 -6.42 12.12
N PRO A 61 -3.35 -6.69 13.31
CA PRO A 61 -2.47 -5.78 14.07
C PRO A 61 -1.18 -5.48 13.30
N THR A 62 -0.41 -4.50 13.78
CA THR A 62 0.89 -4.13 13.19
C THR A 62 1.85 -5.32 13.18
N GLN A 63 2.63 -5.47 12.10
CA GLN A 63 3.45 -6.66 11.86
C GLN A 63 4.94 -6.43 12.04
N THR A 64 5.41 -5.22 11.78
CA THR A 64 6.85 -4.98 11.62
C THR A 64 7.41 -3.86 12.49
N ILE A 65 6.57 -3.16 13.24
CA ILE A 65 7.02 -2.15 14.21
C ILE A 65 7.25 -2.77 15.60
N SER A 66 8.16 -2.17 16.35
CA SER A 66 8.41 -2.57 17.74
C SER A 66 7.26 -2.14 18.67
N GLN A 67 7.10 -2.81 19.82
CA GLN A 67 6.12 -2.42 20.83
C GLN A 67 6.37 -0.99 21.32
N GLN A 68 7.63 -0.57 21.45
CA GLN A 68 7.98 0.79 21.84
C GLN A 68 7.48 1.84 20.84
N VAL A 69 7.60 1.58 19.53
CA VAL A 69 7.06 2.45 18.48
C VAL A 69 5.54 2.53 18.59
N LYS A 70 4.87 1.39 18.76
CA LYS A 70 3.43 1.31 18.94
C LYS A 70 2.95 2.12 20.16
N ASP A 71 3.62 1.96 21.30
CA ASP A 71 3.31 2.70 22.52
C ASP A 71 3.50 4.22 22.33
N THR A 72 4.53 4.62 21.58
CA THR A 72 4.78 6.02 21.21
C THR A 72 3.65 6.59 20.35
N ILE A 73 3.16 5.84 19.35
CA ILE A 73 2.03 6.22 18.49
C ILE A 73 0.75 6.41 19.33
N ILE A 74 0.49 5.48 20.24
CA ILE A 74 -0.68 5.55 21.15
C ILE A 74 -0.58 6.76 22.09
N ASP A 75 0.61 7.02 22.66
CA ASP A 75 0.85 8.21 23.50
C ASP A 75 0.61 9.50 22.71
N TYR A 76 1.22 9.61 21.52
CA TYR A 76 1.03 10.81 20.67
C TYR A 76 -0.43 11.01 20.30
N GLY A 77 -1.12 9.94 19.87
CA GLY A 77 -2.54 9.99 19.57
C GLY A 77 -3.37 10.48 20.75
N THR A 78 -3.11 9.94 21.94
CA THR A 78 -3.81 10.32 23.16
C THR A 78 -3.54 11.78 23.57
N ARG A 79 -2.28 12.20 23.52
CA ARG A 79 -1.88 13.58 23.88
C ARG A 79 -2.45 14.62 22.92
N ILE A 80 -2.45 14.32 21.62
CA ILE A 80 -3.03 15.20 20.59
C ILE A 80 -4.53 15.32 20.79
N GLY A 81 -5.25 14.18 20.94
CA GLY A 81 -6.69 14.20 21.16
C GLY A 81 -7.12 15.01 22.39
N LYS A 82 -6.38 14.88 23.49
CA LYS A 82 -6.60 15.67 24.72
C LYS A 82 -6.18 17.12 24.57
N GLY A 83 -5.03 17.38 23.94
CA GLY A 83 -4.48 18.72 23.79
C GLY A 83 -5.31 19.65 22.90
N PHE A 84 -5.99 19.09 21.91
CA PHE A 84 -6.94 19.81 21.07
C PHE A 84 -8.39 19.72 21.54
N GLU A 85 -8.63 19.03 22.66
CA GLU A 85 -9.98 18.82 23.22
C GLU A 85 -10.97 18.26 22.17
N PHE A 86 -10.52 17.32 21.34
CA PHE A 86 -11.37 16.76 20.29
C PHE A 86 -12.61 16.08 20.88
N VAL A 87 -13.74 16.22 20.19
CA VAL A 87 -14.98 15.50 20.47
C VAL A 87 -15.45 14.82 19.18
N GLY A 88 -15.51 13.50 19.20
CA GLY A 88 -15.85 12.70 18.03
C GLY A 88 -14.66 11.94 17.47
N LEU A 89 -14.67 11.67 16.17
CA LEU A 89 -13.61 10.94 15.45
C LEU A 89 -12.49 11.89 15.01
N TYR A 90 -11.27 11.39 15.11
CA TYR A 90 -10.10 11.99 14.46
C TYR A 90 -9.12 10.92 14.00
N ASN A 91 -8.41 11.23 12.92
CA ASN A 91 -7.39 10.36 12.32
C ASN A 91 -6.03 11.05 12.42
N ILE A 92 -5.00 10.29 12.72
CA ILE A 92 -3.61 10.75 12.70
C ILE A 92 -2.80 9.79 11.84
N GLN A 93 -1.99 10.36 10.93
CA GLN A 93 -1.00 9.62 10.14
C GLN A 93 0.39 9.88 10.71
N PHE A 94 1.18 8.81 10.76
CA PHE A 94 2.54 8.80 11.29
C PHE A 94 3.51 8.25 10.26
N ILE A 95 4.76 8.69 10.35
CA ILE A 95 5.90 8.07 9.67
C ILE A 95 6.86 7.57 10.73
N VAL A 96 7.34 6.34 10.55
CA VAL A 96 8.39 5.74 11.38
C VAL A 96 9.61 5.51 10.51
N ASP A 97 10.73 6.16 10.83
CA ASP A 97 11.97 6.02 10.10
C ASP A 97 12.73 4.74 10.47
N ARG A 98 13.92 4.53 9.88
CA ARG A 98 14.73 3.33 10.10
C ARG A 98 15.34 3.24 11.50
N GLU A 99 15.40 4.34 12.22
CA GLU A 99 15.88 4.46 13.59
C GLU A 99 14.75 4.39 14.62
N ASP A 100 13.54 3.98 14.21
CA ASP A 100 12.34 3.88 15.05
C ASP A 100 11.85 5.26 15.59
N ASN A 101 12.26 6.38 14.99
CA ASN A 101 11.70 7.68 15.33
C ASN A 101 10.30 7.83 14.74
N VAL A 102 9.35 8.28 15.56
CA VAL A 102 7.96 8.49 15.18
C VAL A 102 7.71 9.96 14.89
N TYR A 103 7.19 10.25 13.71
CA TYR A 103 6.82 11.60 13.28
C TYR A 103 5.31 11.65 12.99
N VAL A 104 4.65 12.73 13.42
CA VAL A 104 3.27 13.03 13.02
C VAL A 104 3.29 13.66 11.64
N LEU A 105 2.62 13.05 10.68
CA LEU A 105 2.50 13.59 9.31
C LEU A 105 1.35 14.58 9.24
N GLU A 106 0.15 14.15 9.66
CA GLU A 106 -1.04 15.01 9.69
C GLU A 106 -2.05 14.55 10.73
N VAL A 107 -2.90 15.49 11.15
CA VAL A 107 -4.03 15.25 12.05
C VAL A 107 -5.32 15.71 11.38
N ASN A 108 -6.26 14.81 11.24
CA ASN A 108 -7.53 15.03 10.57
C ASN A 108 -8.69 14.92 11.56
N PRO A 109 -9.32 16.03 12.01
CA PRO A 109 -10.45 16.00 12.96
C PRO A 109 -11.76 15.62 12.24
N ARG A 110 -11.77 14.44 11.67
CA ARG A 110 -12.88 13.84 10.91
C ARG A 110 -12.75 12.33 10.87
N SER A 111 -13.83 11.65 10.47
CA SER A 111 -13.79 10.22 10.13
C SER A 111 -12.85 9.95 8.94
N SER A 112 -12.17 8.82 8.97
CA SER A 112 -11.42 8.29 7.85
C SER A 112 -12.16 7.12 7.18
N ARG A 113 -11.63 6.63 6.04
CA ARG A 113 -12.11 5.39 5.42
C ARG A 113 -11.81 4.15 6.26
N THR A 114 -10.78 4.20 7.09
CA THR A 114 -10.37 3.08 7.95
C THR A 114 -11.35 2.84 9.11
N VAL A 115 -12.18 3.82 9.48
CA VAL A 115 -13.18 3.70 10.56
C VAL A 115 -14.16 2.52 10.36
N PRO A 116 -14.80 2.32 9.20
CA PRO A 116 -15.65 1.15 8.97
C PRO A 116 -14.89 -0.18 9.06
N PHE A 117 -13.66 -0.20 8.55
CA PHE A 117 -12.78 -1.36 8.62
C PHE A 117 -12.44 -1.71 10.07
N LEU A 118 -11.90 -0.77 10.86
CA LEU A 118 -11.58 -0.97 12.27
C LEU A 118 -12.82 -1.35 13.08
N SER A 119 -13.94 -0.69 12.84
CA SER A 119 -15.20 -1.03 13.52
C SER A 119 -15.59 -2.49 13.28
N LYS A 120 -15.39 -2.99 12.06
CA LYS A 120 -15.72 -4.37 11.69
C LYS A 120 -14.81 -5.39 12.35
N ILE A 121 -13.49 -5.15 12.35
CA ILE A 121 -12.49 -6.12 12.82
C ILE A 121 -12.33 -6.13 14.35
N THR A 122 -12.55 -5.00 15.01
CA THR A 122 -12.45 -4.88 16.48
C THR A 122 -13.77 -5.06 17.20
N GLY A 123 -14.89 -5.08 16.48
CA GLY A 123 -16.23 -5.09 17.09
C GLY A 123 -16.62 -3.77 17.75
N VAL A 124 -15.78 -2.73 17.68
CA VAL A 124 -16.02 -1.41 18.28
C VAL A 124 -16.87 -0.55 17.33
N PRO A 125 -18.10 -0.17 17.67
CA PRO A 125 -18.96 0.63 16.81
C PRO A 125 -18.54 2.11 16.83
N MET A 126 -17.38 2.43 16.25
CA MET A 126 -16.68 3.71 16.37
C MET A 126 -17.55 4.92 16.05
N SER A 127 -18.31 4.87 14.95
CA SER A 127 -19.19 6.00 14.55
C SER A 127 -20.30 6.24 15.58
N TYR A 128 -20.84 5.17 16.17
CA TYR A 128 -21.85 5.28 17.20
C TYR A 128 -21.29 5.93 18.47
N ILE A 129 -20.13 5.42 18.95
CA ILE A 129 -19.48 5.96 20.16
C ILE A 129 -19.13 7.43 19.97
N ALA A 130 -18.56 7.79 18.82
CA ALA A 130 -18.23 9.17 18.50
C ALA A 130 -19.45 10.08 18.44
N THR A 131 -20.56 9.60 17.86
CA THR A 131 -21.83 10.35 17.84
C THR A 131 -22.36 10.57 19.25
N GLN A 132 -22.33 9.57 20.11
CA GLN A 132 -22.74 9.71 21.50
C GLN A 132 -21.84 10.70 22.27
N ALA A 133 -20.53 10.70 21.99
CA ALA A 133 -19.58 11.66 22.57
C ALA A 133 -19.93 13.12 22.14
N ILE A 134 -20.25 13.33 20.86
CA ILE A 134 -20.70 14.63 20.35
C ILE A 134 -22.01 15.10 21.04
N LEU A 135 -22.87 14.14 21.37
CA LEU A 135 -24.10 14.41 22.12
C LEU A 135 -23.89 14.57 23.65
N GLY A 136 -22.64 14.58 24.11
CA GLY A 136 -22.25 14.84 25.50
C GLY A 136 -22.14 13.62 26.39
N LYS A 137 -22.21 12.39 25.86
CA LYS A 137 -22.02 11.16 26.61
C LYS A 137 -20.55 10.75 26.59
N SER A 138 -19.93 10.64 27.79
CA SER A 138 -18.51 10.26 27.88
C SER A 138 -18.24 8.83 27.32
N ILE A 139 -17.00 8.54 26.97
CA ILE A 139 -16.55 7.20 26.55
C ILE A 139 -16.84 6.17 27.65
N GLU A 140 -16.57 6.54 28.92
CA GLU A 140 -16.80 5.67 30.08
C GLU A 140 -18.29 5.39 30.31
N ASP A 141 -19.18 6.40 30.18
CA ASP A 141 -20.63 6.22 30.31
C ASP A 141 -21.23 5.33 29.22
N GLN A 142 -20.49 5.13 28.13
CA GLN A 142 -20.84 4.21 27.06
C GLN A 142 -20.31 2.78 27.29
N GLY A 143 -19.59 2.55 28.41
CA GLY A 143 -19.05 1.26 28.80
C GLY A 143 -17.68 0.92 28.20
N TYR A 144 -16.95 1.92 27.68
CA TYR A 144 -15.61 1.72 27.14
C TYR A 144 -14.56 2.33 28.10
N THR A 145 -13.47 1.59 28.29
CA THR A 145 -12.32 2.09 29.07
C THR A 145 -11.43 2.93 28.17
N PRO A 146 -11.16 4.22 28.52
CA PRO A 146 -10.24 5.06 27.76
C PRO A 146 -8.86 4.42 27.59
N GLY A 147 -8.22 4.67 26.47
CA GLY A 147 -6.91 4.12 26.12
C GLY A 147 -6.94 3.26 24.85
N TYR A 148 -5.99 2.34 24.76
CA TYR A 148 -5.86 1.43 23.64
C TYR A 148 -6.76 0.20 23.82
N HIS A 149 -7.47 -0.17 22.75
CA HIS A 149 -8.30 -1.38 22.73
C HIS A 149 -7.41 -2.62 22.69
N PRO A 150 -7.67 -3.66 23.51
CA PRO A 150 -6.92 -4.92 23.45
C PRO A 150 -7.03 -5.58 22.07
N GLU A 151 -5.89 -6.00 21.51
CA GLU A 151 -5.86 -6.73 20.23
C GLU A 151 -6.25 -8.19 20.42
N GLU A 152 -6.97 -8.74 19.43
CA GLU A 152 -7.15 -10.17 19.32
C GLU A 152 -5.88 -10.80 18.71
N GLU A 153 -5.14 -11.61 19.49
CA GLU A 153 -3.82 -12.12 19.13
C GLU A 153 -3.80 -13.15 17.99
N ASN A 154 -4.96 -13.66 17.53
CA ASN A 154 -5.01 -14.86 16.70
C ASN A 154 -5.37 -14.61 15.22
N ARG A 155 -5.50 -13.38 14.77
CA ARG A 155 -5.87 -13.05 13.39
C ARG A 155 -5.15 -11.83 12.87
N VAL A 156 -4.84 -11.91 11.57
CA VAL A 156 -4.38 -10.76 10.78
C VAL A 156 -5.50 -10.33 9.86
N PHE A 157 -5.72 -9.03 9.79
CA PHE A 157 -6.70 -8.39 8.93
C PHE A 157 -5.97 -7.45 7.97
N VAL A 158 -6.39 -7.48 6.71
CA VAL A 158 -5.81 -6.65 5.66
C VAL A 158 -6.90 -5.86 4.98
N LYS A 159 -6.74 -4.55 4.94
CA LYS A 159 -7.52 -3.64 4.10
C LYS A 159 -6.80 -3.49 2.77
N ALA A 160 -7.45 -3.80 1.66
CA ALA A 160 -6.95 -3.53 0.31
C ALA A 160 -7.85 -2.52 -0.39
N PRO A 161 -7.28 -1.50 -1.07
CA PRO A 161 -8.06 -0.54 -1.84
C PRO A 161 -8.68 -1.21 -3.08
N VAL A 162 -9.86 -0.75 -3.46
CA VAL A 162 -10.53 -1.12 -4.70
C VAL A 162 -10.46 0.04 -5.67
N PHE A 163 -9.94 -0.20 -6.86
CA PHE A 163 -9.78 0.81 -7.91
C PHE A 163 -10.74 0.57 -9.08
N SER A 164 -11.27 1.64 -9.66
CA SER A 164 -12.14 1.59 -10.84
C SER A 164 -11.42 2.09 -12.10
N PHE A 165 -10.12 1.87 -12.22
CA PHE A 165 -9.29 2.39 -13.32
C PHE A 165 -9.77 1.94 -14.71
N ALA A 166 -10.31 0.73 -14.84
CA ALA A 166 -10.88 0.24 -16.10
C ALA A 166 -12.05 1.12 -16.60
N LYS A 167 -12.78 1.76 -15.68
CA LYS A 167 -13.90 2.66 -15.98
C LYS A 167 -13.48 4.12 -16.15
N LEU A 168 -12.38 4.54 -15.53
CA LEU A 168 -11.89 5.91 -15.48
C LEU A 168 -10.76 6.12 -16.50
N ARG A 169 -11.13 6.31 -17.76
CA ARG A 169 -10.19 6.31 -18.90
C ARG A 169 -9.13 7.42 -18.91
N SER A 170 -9.33 8.52 -18.19
CA SER A 170 -8.41 9.66 -18.13
C SER A 170 -7.51 9.69 -16.91
N VAL A 171 -7.70 8.76 -15.95
CA VAL A 171 -6.95 8.73 -14.69
C VAL A 171 -5.73 7.84 -14.82
N ASP A 172 -4.56 8.36 -14.44
CA ASP A 172 -3.35 7.54 -14.30
C ASP A 172 -3.45 6.64 -13.06
N THR A 173 -3.03 5.39 -13.20
CA THR A 173 -3.09 4.41 -12.12
C THR A 173 -1.94 4.53 -11.12
N VAL A 174 -1.01 5.45 -11.32
CA VAL A 174 0.06 5.73 -10.35
C VAL A 174 -0.51 6.19 -9.03
N LEU A 175 -0.11 5.54 -7.95
CA LEU A 175 -0.46 5.95 -6.61
C LEU A 175 0.40 7.14 -6.16
N GLY A 176 -0.17 8.01 -5.39
CA GLY A 176 0.45 9.24 -4.90
C GLY A 176 -0.37 9.88 -3.79
N PRO A 177 -0.17 11.18 -3.49
CA PRO A 177 -0.85 11.84 -2.37
C PRO A 177 -2.35 12.07 -2.61
N GLU A 178 -2.82 11.94 -3.86
CA GLU A 178 -4.25 12.07 -4.19
C GLU A 178 -4.94 10.72 -4.19
N MET A 179 -6.07 10.61 -3.48
CA MET A 179 -6.84 9.38 -3.40
C MET A 179 -7.52 9.02 -4.72
N LYS A 180 -7.34 7.78 -5.17
CA LYS A 180 -7.90 7.22 -6.42
C LYS A 180 -8.80 6.00 -6.21
N SER A 181 -8.76 5.39 -5.03
CA SER A 181 -9.60 4.24 -4.70
C SER A 181 -11.07 4.63 -4.60
N THR A 182 -11.94 3.71 -5.00
CA THR A 182 -13.40 3.87 -4.97
C THR A 182 -14.09 2.99 -3.95
N GLY A 183 -13.34 2.11 -3.28
CA GLY A 183 -13.83 1.21 -2.26
C GLY A 183 -12.69 0.52 -1.52
N GLU A 184 -13.05 -0.38 -0.62
CA GLU A 184 -12.13 -1.15 0.20
C GLU A 184 -12.59 -2.59 0.30
N ALA A 185 -11.64 -3.52 0.37
CA ALA A 185 -11.85 -4.93 0.60
C ALA A 185 -11.16 -5.38 1.89
N LEU A 186 -11.78 -6.31 2.58
CA LEU A 186 -11.26 -6.93 3.80
C LEU A 186 -10.82 -8.36 3.51
N GLY A 187 -9.57 -8.69 3.87
CA GLY A 187 -9.09 -10.06 3.99
C GLY A 187 -8.72 -10.38 5.43
N SER A 188 -9.00 -11.59 5.90
CA SER A 188 -8.57 -12.04 7.22
C SER A 188 -8.17 -13.51 7.24
N ASP A 189 -7.08 -13.79 7.96
CA ASP A 189 -6.58 -15.15 8.20
C ASP A 189 -5.70 -15.19 9.46
N VAL A 190 -5.14 -16.36 9.74
CA VAL A 190 -4.19 -16.58 10.86
C VAL A 190 -2.79 -16.06 10.54
N ASN A 191 -2.46 -15.80 9.29
CA ASN A 191 -1.20 -15.20 8.88
C ASN A 191 -1.40 -14.12 7.82
N LEU A 192 -0.38 -13.26 7.68
CA LEU A 192 -0.42 -12.10 6.80
C LEU A 192 -0.60 -12.48 5.32
N GLU A 193 0.13 -13.47 4.83
CA GLU A 193 0.13 -13.85 3.41
C GLU A 193 -1.25 -14.32 2.96
N LYS A 194 -1.94 -15.14 3.77
CA LYS A 194 -3.29 -15.60 3.48
C LYS A 194 -4.33 -14.49 3.61
N ALA A 195 -4.20 -13.63 4.63
CA ALA A 195 -5.07 -12.47 4.79
C ALA A 195 -4.93 -11.51 3.60
N LEU A 196 -3.69 -11.23 3.17
CA LEU A 196 -3.38 -10.41 2.02
C LEU A 196 -3.89 -11.02 0.72
N TYR A 197 -3.71 -12.33 0.50
CA TYR A 197 -4.30 -13.03 -0.64
C TYR A 197 -5.81 -12.79 -0.74
N LYS A 198 -6.53 -13.00 0.37
CA LYS A 198 -7.98 -12.80 0.42
C LYS A 198 -8.37 -11.35 0.14
N ALA A 199 -7.64 -10.40 0.70
CA ALA A 199 -7.89 -8.97 0.48
C ALA A 199 -7.65 -8.56 -0.99
N LEU A 200 -6.55 -9.03 -1.61
CA LEU A 200 -6.24 -8.78 -3.02
C LEU A 200 -7.32 -9.35 -3.94
N VAL A 201 -7.70 -10.61 -3.74
CA VAL A 201 -8.77 -11.23 -4.55
C VAL A 201 -10.10 -10.50 -4.37
N ALA A 202 -10.46 -10.14 -3.13
CA ALA A 202 -11.69 -9.39 -2.84
C ALA A 202 -11.67 -7.97 -3.43
N SER A 203 -10.49 -7.35 -3.59
CA SER A 203 -10.33 -6.04 -4.25
C SER A 203 -10.35 -6.11 -5.78
N GLY A 204 -10.43 -7.32 -6.36
CA GLY A 204 -10.45 -7.54 -7.81
C GLY A 204 -9.07 -7.73 -8.43
N VAL A 205 -8.00 -7.85 -7.64
CA VAL A 205 -6.67 -8.20 -8.12
C VAL A 205 -6.64 -9.68 -8.45
N SER A 206 -6.30 -10.01 -9.71
CA SER A 206 -6.04 -11.40 -10.10
C SER A 206 -4.71 -11.86 -9.50
N VAL A 207 -4.68 -13.03 -8.88
CA VAL A 207 -3.48 -13.62 -8.27
C VAL A 207 -3.26 -15.03 -8.84
N PRO A 208 -2.89 -15.17 -10.13
CA PRO A 208 -2.59 -16.46 -10.73
C PRO A 208 -1.30 -17.03 -10.11
N THR A 209 -1.26 -18.35 -9.93
CA THR A 209 -0.11 -19.05 -9.30
C THR A 209 1.03 -19.35 -10.29
N HIS A 210 0.89 -19.04 -11.56
CA HIS A 210 1.88 -19.20 -12.60
C HIS A 210 1.65 -18.19 -13.72
N GLY A 211 2.66 -17.94 -14.52
CA GLY A 211 2.55 -17.02 -15.66
C GLY A 211 3.82 -16.19 -15.88
N ASN A 212 3.61 -14.97 -16.30
CA ASN A 212 4.71 -14.06 -16.62
C ASN A 212 4.47 -12.69 -16.00
N VAL A 213 5.54 -12.00 -15.63
CA VAL A 213 5.53 -10.62 -15.14
C VAL A 213 6.33 -9.72 -16.10
N LEU A 214 5.76 -8.57 -16.46
CA LEU A 214 6.47 -7.52 -17.20
C LEU A 214 7.01 -6.50 -16.19
N MET A 215 8.32 -6.29 -16.22
CA MET A 215 9.02 -5.35 -15.36
C MET A 215 9.62 -4.19 -16.18
N THR A 216 9.08 -3.00 -15.99
CA THR A 216 9.55 -1.76 -16.59
C THR A 216 9.96 -0.81 -15.48
N ILE A 217 11.25 -0.83 -15.14
CA ILE A 217 11.77 -0.28 -13.90
C ILE A 217 12.66 0.92 -14.21
N ASP A 218 12.48 2.00 -13.45
CA ASP A 218 13.37 3.15 -13.52
C ASP A 218 14.76 2.84 -12.96
N ASP A 219 15.74 3.69 -13.26
CA ASP A 219 17.14 3.43 -12.93
C ASP A 219 17.40 3.36 -11.42
N GLU A 220 16.66 4.14 -10.61
CA GLU A 220 16.85 4.24 -9.16
C GLU A 220 16.35 2.98 -8.44
N ASN A 221 15.34 2.30 -8.99
CA ASN A 221 14.70 1.14 -8.40
C ASN A 221 15.20 -0.21 -8.93
N LYS A 222 16.12 -0.22 -9.89
CA LYS A 222 16.56 -1.46 -10.58
C LYS A 222 17.18 -2.49 -9.64
N GLN A 223 17.98 -2.05 -8.67
CA GLN A 223 18.65 -2.97 -7.76
C GLN A 223 17.65 -3.68 -6.82
N GLU A 224 16.66 -2.96 -6.32
CA GLU A 224 15.59 -3.55 -5.51
C GLU A 224 14.70 -4.46 -6.37
N ALA A 225 14.41 -4.07 -7.60
CA ALA A 225 13.63 -4.86 -8.55
C ALA A 225 14.33 -6.15 -8.97
N LEU A 226 15.67 -6.21 -8.98
CA LEU A 226 16.43 -7.42 -9.27
C LEU A 226 16.12 -8.53 -8.26
N GLU A 227 16.14 -8.21 -6.96
CA GLU A 227 15.82 -9.19 -5.91
C GLU A 227 14.36 -9.68 -6.04
N LEU A 228 13.46 -8.79 -6.39
CA LEU A 228 12.07 -9.13 -6.66
C LEU A 228 11.95 -10.06 -7.90
N ALA A 229 12.67 -9.76 -8.97
CA ALA A 229 12.70 -10.59 -10.19
C ALA A 229 13.24 -12.00 -9.92
N LYS A 230 14.30 -12.14 -9.11
CA LYS A 230 14.82 -13.44 -8.67
C LYS A 230 13.76 -14.27 -7.95
N ARG A 231 12.97 -13.63 -7.07
CA ARG A 231 11.88 -14.30 -6.34
C ARG A 231 10.77 -14.77 -7.28
N PHE A 232 10.33 -13.94 -8.24
CA PHE A 232 9.36 -14.34 -9.26
C PHE A 232 9.88 -15.51 -10.09
N ALA A 233 11.14 -15.46 -10.53
CA ALA A 233 11.75 -16.55 -11.28
C ALA A 233 11.81 -17.86 -10.47
N ASN A 234 12.16 -17.80 -9.18
CA ASN A 234 12.24 -18.96 -8.28
C ASN A 234 10.90 -19.68 -8.09
N ILE A 235 9.78 -18.96 -8.18
CA ILE A 235 8.43 -19.55 -8.12
C ILE A 235 7.89 -19.91 -9.52
N GLY A 236 8.74 -19.85 -10.55
CA GLY A 236 8.41 -20.32 -11.89
C GLY A 236 7.75 -19.28 -12.81
N TYR A 237 7.79 -17.99 -12.47
CA TYR A 237 7.32 -16.95 -13.37
C TYR A 237 8.35 -16.63 -14.46
N GLY A 238 7.88 -16.48 -15.71
CA GLY A 238 8.68 -15.88 -16.78
C GLY A 238 8.81 -14.37 -16.60
N ILE A 239 10.01 -13.84 -16.82
CA ILE A 239 10.30 -12.42 -16.67
C ILE A 239 10.36 -11.76 -18.05
N TYR A 240 9.53 -10.74 -18.27
CA TYR A 240 9.63 -9.82 -19.39
C TYR A 240 10.19 -8.50 -18.91
N ALA A 241 11.12 -7.90 -19.63
CA ALA A 241 11.67 -6.60 -19.27
C ALA A 241 12.10 -5.77 -20.47
N THR A 242 12.03 -4.44 -20.34
CA THR A 242 12.61 -3.50 -21.31
C THR A 242 14.12 -3.50 -21.23
N LYS A 243 14.80 -3.08 -22.33
CA LYS A 243 16.25 -3.22 -22.54
C LYS A 243 17.08 -2.92 -21.28
N GLY A 244 16.94 -1.74 -20.68
CA GLY A 244 17.79 -1.33 -19.56
C GLY A 244 17.57 -2.15 -18.27
N THR A 245 16.38 -2.69 -18.07
CA THR A 245 16.06 -3.61 -16.96
C THR A 245 16.54 -5.01 -17.28
N ALA A 246 16.34 -5.47 -18.55
CA ALA A 246 16.77 -6.78 -19.00
C ALA A 246 18.30 -6.93 -18.96
N ASP A 247 19.05 -5.90 -19.40
CA ASP A 247 20.52 -5.93 -19.39
C ASP A 247 21.06 -6.18 -17.96
N LEU A 248 20.47 -5.56 -16.93
CA LEU A 248 20.84 -5.80 -15.54
C LEU A 248 20.49 -7.22 -15.09
N PHE A 249 19.26 -7.65 -15.36
CA PHE A 249 18.79 -8.95 -14.89
C PHE A 249 19.56 -10.11 -15.52
N GLU A 250 19.86 -10.02 -16.82
CA GLU A 250 20.68 -11.02 -17.54
C GLU A 250 22.14 -11.04 -17.07
N ALA A 251 22.72 -9.87 -16.74
CA ALA A 251 24.07 -9.80 -16.16
C ALA A 251 24.16 -10.52 -14.79
N GLU A 252 23.05 -10.60 -14.08
CA GLU A 252 22.91 -11.31 -12.81
C GLU A 252 22.39 -12.77 -12.96
N GLY A 253 22.36 -13.28 -14.18
CA GLY A 253 22.07 -14.68 -14.50
C GLY A 253 20.59 -15.03 -14.65
N LEU A 254 19.67 -14.07 -14.67
CA LEU A 254 18.26 -14.32 -14.91
C LEU A 254 17.97 -14.49 -16.40
N TYR A 255 17.11 -15.45 -16.73
CA TYR A 255 16.55 -15.55 -18.08
C TYR A 255 15.43 -14.52 -18.26
N VAL A 256 15.55 -13.65 -19.27
CA VAL A 256 14.61 -12.56 -19.52
C VAL A 256 14.11 -12.57 -20.96
N HIS A 257 12.80 -12.47 -21.13
CA HIS A 257 12.18 -12.16 -22.41
C HIS A 257 12.27 -10.66 -22.66
N ARG A 258 13.09 -10.25 -23.63
CA ARG A 258 13.27 -8.82 -23.93
C ARG A 258 12.04 -8.24 -24.60
N ALA A 259 11.51 -7.16 -24.02
CA ALA A 259 10.43 -6.36 -24.57
C ALA A 259 11.00 -5.13 -25.29
N SER A 260 10.52 -4.87 -26.51
CA SER A 260 10.89 -3.67 -27.27
C SER A 260 10.17 -2.44 -26.73
N LYS A 261 10.69 -1.24 -27.06
CA LYS A 261 10.02 0.02 -26.79
C LYS A 261 8.69 0.13 -27.56
N ILE A 262 7.80 1.01 -27.09
CA ILE A 262 6.47 1.21 -27.65
C ILE A 262 6.49 1.59 -29.14
N GLU A 263 7.49 2.36 -29.56
CA GLU A 263 7.64 2.84 -30.96
C GLU A 263 8.05 1.74 -31.95
N THR A 264 8.36 0.54 -31.48
CA THR A 264 8.84 -0.55 -32.35
C THR A 264 7.66 -1.43 -32.78
N GLU A 265 7.41 -1.49 -34.08
CA GLU A 265 6.33 -2.31 -34.69
C GLU A 265 6.82 -3.74 -34.98
N ASP A 266 7.33 -4.46 -33.97
CA ASP A 266 7.83 -5.84 -34.12
C ASP A 266 6.93 -6.90 -33.48
N GLY A 267 5.76 -6.49 -32.94
CA GLY A 267 4.85 -7.36 -32.19
C GLY A 267 5.40 -7.87 -30.87
N LYS A 268 6.54 -7.32 -30.41
CA LYS A 268 7.23 -7.63 -29.15
C LYS A 268 7.37 -6.43 -28.25
N ASN A 269 6.76 -5.29 -28.60
CA ASN A 269 6.78 -4.13 -27.76
C ASN A 269 5.90 -4.34 -26.50
N VAL A 270 6.14 -3.55 -25.47
CA VAL A 270 5.48 -3.69 -24.17
C VAL A 270 3.95 -3.66 -24.26
N VAL A 271 3.38 -2.84 -25.16
CA VAL A 271 1.93 -2.74 -25.37
C VAL A 271 1.36 -4.00 -26.01
N ASP A 272 2.03 -4.54 -27.00
CA ASP A 272 1.60 -5.77 -27.69
C ASP A 272 1.69 -6.98 -26.74
N ILE A 273 2.72 -7.05 -25.90
CA ILE A 273 2.87 -8.10 -24.87
C ILE A 273 1.67 -8.09 -23.91
N ILE A 274 1.25 -6.91 -23.46
CA ILE A 274 0.09 -6.76 -22.57
C ILE A 274 -1.21 -7.12 -23.30
N ARG A 275 -1.47 -6.54 -24.47
CA ARG A 275 -2.69 -6.77 -25.26
C ARG A 275 -2.88 -8.22 -25.66
N ASN A 276 -1.80 -8.93 -25.97
CA ASN A 276 -1.82 -10.34 -26.34
C ASN A 276 -1.89 -11.30 -25.13
N GLY A 277 -2.07 -10.78 -23.91
CA GLY A 277 -2.19 -11.60 -22.70
C GLY A 277 -0.96 -12.44 -22.38
N ARG A 278 0.24 -12.02 -22.82
CA ARG A 278 1.48 -12.75 -22.57
C ARG A 278 1.99 -12.60 -21.14
N VAL A 279 1.47 -11.65 -20.39
CA VAL A 279 1.84 -11.38 -18.99
C VAL A 279 0.60 -11.29 -18.10
N ASN A 280 0.77 -11.69 -16.87
CA ASN A 280 -0.29 -11.74 -15.85
C ASN A 280 -0.22 -10.55 -14.90
N PHE A 281 0.98 -9.98 -14.73
CA PHE A 281 1.25 -8.80 -13.93
C PHE A 281 2.15 -7.84 -14.68
N VAL A 282 2.01 -6.57 -14.35
CA VAL A 282 2.92 -5.51 -14.76
C VAL A 282 3.46 -4.80 -13.52
N ILE A 283 4.76 -4.62 -13.45
CA ILE A 283 5.42 -3.77 -12.45
C ILE A 283 6.05 -2.62 -13.22
N ASN A 284 5.53 -1.41 -12.99
CA ASN A 284 5.97 -0.20 -13.70
C ASN A 284 6.29 0.89 -12.69
N THR A 285 7.57 1.09 -12.39
CA THR A 285 8.00 2.18 -11.49
C THR A 285 8.09 3.51 -12.23
N MET A 286 7.88 4.60 -11.48
CA MET A 286 7.92 5.95 -12.04
C MET A 286 9.35 6.44 -12.25
N SER A 287 9.56 7.13 -13.36
CA SER A 287 10.81 7.86 -13.61
C SER A 287 10.60 9.37 -13.44
N ASN A 288 11.58 10.04 -12.87
CA ASN A 288 11.59 11.50 -12.79
C ASN A 288 11.87 12.19 -14.15
N LYS A 289 12.13 11.43 -15.22
CA LYS A 289 12.42 11.94 -16.58
C LYS A 289 11.10 12.15 -17.37
N LYS A 290 10.85 13.37 -17.86
CA LYS A 290 9.60 13.75 -18.54
C LYS A 290 9.19 12.86 -19.72
N ASN A 291 10.13 12.37 -20.53
CA ASN A 291 9.82 11.55 -21.73
C ASN A 291 9.45 10.11 -21.40
N THR A 292 9.96 9.56 -20.29
CA THR A 292 9.61 8.20 -19.83
C THR A 292 8.23 8.14 -19.17
N ASN A 293 7.67 9.27 -18.74
CA ASN A 293 6.35 9.31 -18.13
C ASN A 293 5.21 9.04 -19.13
N ALA A 294 5.35 9.44 -20.40
CA ALA A 294 4.36 9.17 -21.43
C ALA A 294 4.25 7.66 -21.72
N ASP A 295 5.39 6.98 -21.87
CA ASP A 295 5.45 5.52 -22.08
C ASP A 295 4.89 4.78 -20.86
N GLY A 296 5.28 5.17 -19.66
CA GLY A 296 4.78 4.60 -18.42
C GLY A 296 3.26 4.75 -18.29
N PHE A 297 2.71 5.91 -18.62
CA PHE A 297 1.26 6.14 -18.63
C PHE A 297 0.56 5.17 -19.58
N LEU A 298 1.08 5.00 -20.80
CA LEU A 298 0.47 4.10 -21.79
C LEU A 298 0.52 2.63 -21.33
N ILE A 299 1.64 2.19 -20.75
CA ILE A 299 1.78 0.83 -20.18
C ILE A 299 0.71 0.60 -19.11
N ARG A 300 0.59 1.49 -18.14
CA ARG A 300 -0.38 1.40 -17.05
C ARG A 300 -1.82 1.43 -17.60
N ARG A 301 -2.08 2.29 -18.57
CA ARG A 301 -3.38 2.42 -19.21
C ARG A 301 -3.80 1.13 -19.92
N VAL A 302 -2.93 0.59 -20.77
CA VAL A 302 -3.20 -0.65 -21.51
C VAL A 302 -3.35 -1.83 -20.54
N SER A 303 -2.60 -1.87 -19.44
CA SER A 303 -2.77 -2.89 -18.40
C SER A 303 -4.19 -2.82 -17.80
N ALA A 304 -4.65 -1.63 -17.41
CA ALA A 304 -5.99 -1.44 -16.85
C ALA A 304 -7.11 -1.80 -17.84
N GLU A 305 -6.94 -1.46 -19.13
CA GLU A 305 -7.89 -1.79 -20.20
C GLU A 305 -8.00 -3.31 -20.47
N ASN A 306 -6.94 -4.04 -20.22
CA ASN A 306 -6.90 -5.51 -20.41
C ASN A 306 -7.09 -6.29 -19.10
N ASN A 307 -7.49 -5.62 -18.00
CA ASN A 307 -7.66 -6.21 -16.68
C ASN A 307 -6.40 -6.92 -16.15
N ILE A 308 -5.23 -6.44 -16.51
CA ILE A 308 -3.95 -6.91 -15.99
C ILE A 308 -3.54 -5.98 -14.84
N SER A 309 -3.28 -6.57 -13.68
CA SER A 309 -2.85 -5.83 -12.50
C SER A 309 -1.52 -5.14 -12.75
N CYS A 310 -1.48 -3.82 -12.60
CA CYS A 310 -0.28 -3.00 -12.76
C CYS A 310 0.10 -2.39 -11.41
N MET A 311 1.25 -2.79 -10.89
CA MET A 311 1.80 -2.31 -9.63
C MET A 311 2.81 -1.20 -9.92
N THR A 312 2.64 -0.07 -9.27
CA THR A 312 3.50 1.10 -9.43
C THR A 312 4.49 1.27 -8.26
N SER A 313 4.37 0.43 -7.23
CA SER A 313 5.26 0.34 -6.07
C SER A 313 5.91 -1.03 -5.99
N LEU A 314 7.21 -1.06 -5.68
CA LEU A 314 7.92 -2.32 -5.39
C LEU A 314 7.46 -2.94 -4.07
N ASP A 315 6.96 -2.15 -3.11
CA ASP A 315 6.43 -2.66 -1.84
C ASP A 315 5.18 -3.51 -2.08
N THR A 316 4.23 -3.02 -2.90
CA THR A 316 3.03 -3.79 -3.29
C THR A 316 3.42 -5.06 -4.06
N ALA A 317 4.40 -4.98 -4.97
CA ALA A 317 4.90 -6.13 -5.72
C ALA A 317 5.60 -7.15 -4.81
N ASN A 318 6.36 -6.68 -3.81
CA ASN A 318 6.96 -7.52 -2.76
C ASN A 318 5.91 -8.23 -1.91
N ALA A 319 4.84 -7.54 -1.55
CA ALA A 319 3.73 -8.13 -0.82
C ALA A 319 3.04 -9.23 -1.66
N LEU A 320 2.82 -8.98 -2.96
CA LEU A 320 2.27 -9.98 -3.87
C LEU A 320 3.17 -11.21 -4.00
N VAL A 321 4.48 -11.05 -4.21
CA VAL A 321 5.37 -12.20 -4.38
C VAL A 321 5.44 -13.05 -3.11
N LYS A 322 5.37 -12.45 -1.91
CA LYS A 322 5.23 -13.20 -0.65
C LYS A 322 3.97 -14.06 -0.62
N VAL A 323 2.86 -13.51 -1.08
CA VAL A 323 1.61 -14.28 -1.23
C VAL A 323 1.82 -15.46 -2.17
N LEU A 324 2.39 -15.23 -3.36
CA LEU A 324 2.63 -16.27 -4.37
C LEU A 324 3.58 -17.35 -3.85
N GLU A 325 4.64 -16.98 -3.15
CA GLU A 325 5.56 -17.92 -2.47
C GLU A 325 4.82 -18.79 -1.45
N SER A 326 3.89 -18.22 -0.67
CA SER A 326 3.10 -18.97 0.31
C SER A 326 2.09 -19.94 -0.31
N LEU A 327 1.72 -19.72 -1.58
CA LEU A 327 0.81 -20.59 -2.34
C LEU A 327 1.58 -21.64 -3.15
N SER A 328 2.90 -21.51 -3.31
CA SER A 328 3.72 -22.45 -4.06
C SER A 328 4.10 -23.66 -3.20
N PHE A 329 4.06 -24.85 -3.79
CA PHE A 329 4.57 -26.07 -3.14
C PHE A 329 6.00 -26.33 -3.58
N SER A 330 6.94 -26.44 -2.61
CA SER A 330 8.27 -26.96 -2.89
C SER A 330 8.25 -28.48 -2.75
N MET A 331 8.74 -29.20 -3.78
CA MET A 331 9.01 -30.64 -3.68
C MET A 331 10.46 -30.81 -3.20
N VAL A 332 10.63 -31.48 -2.05
CA VAL A 332 11.94 -31.89 -1.54
C VAL A 332 12.08 -33.38 -1.81
N SER A 333 13.19 -33.78 -2.39
CA SER A 333 13.50 -35.20 -2.62
C SER A 333 13.64 -35.90 -1.25
N MET A 334 13.14 -37.14 -1.15
CA MET A 334 13.31 -37.95 0.07
C MET A 334 14.79 -38.09 0.51
N ASN A 335 15.72 -38.01 -0.42
CA ASN A 335 17.17 -38.08 -0.15
C ASN A 335 17.72 -36.77 0.49
N GLU A 336 16.96 -35.69 0.49
CA GLU A 336 17.32 -34.39 1.09
C GLU A 336 16.66 -34.17 2.45
N MET A 337 15.67 -34.99 2.82
CA MET A 337 15.00 -34.94 4.12
C MET A 337 15.81 -35.45 5.30
N GLY A 338 17.01 -35.96 5.09
CA GLY A 338 17.87 -36.59 6.11
C GLY A 338 19.20 -35.87 6.35
N LYS A 339 19.37 -34.63 5.90
CA LYS A 339 20.60 -33.84 6.13
C LYS A 339 20.36 -32.68 7.06
#